data_858ec5973d83b1ac265d80494ebb2f36
#
_entry.id   858ec5973d83b1ac265d80494ebb2f36
#
_cell.length_a   1.000
_cell.length_b   1.000
_cell.length_c   1.000
_cell.angle_alpha   90.00
_cell.angle_beta   90.00
_cell.angle_gamma   90.00
#
_symmetry.space_group_name_H-M   'P 1'
#
loop_
_entity.id
_entity.type
_entity.pdbx_description
1 polymer ?
#
loop_
_entity_poly.entity_id
_entity_poly.type
_entity_poly.pdbx_seq_one_letter_code
_entity_poly.pdbx_strand_id
1 'polypeptide(L)'
;MRWLVETLDDTVDAEIEGLPAGLQARLVRLMEMVESVGLDQLHEPHVKHLEGKLWELRAKAMEGIARGLYVTVTGRRVVILHVFVKKSQKTPKSALDLAKQRMK
;
A
#
# COMPACT_ATOMS: atom_id res chain seq x y z
N MET A 1 13.18 3.15 -16.87
CA MET A 1 13.46 2.26 -15.74
C MET A 1 12.17 1.85 -15.08
N ARG A 2 12.02 0.57 -14.79
CA ARG A 2 10.78 0.02 -14.25
C ARG A 2 10.69 0.19 -12.74
N TRP A 3 9.49 0.48 -12.25
CA TRP A 3 9.22 0.48 -10.82
C TRP A 3 9.13 -0.95 -10.30
N LEU A 4 9.53 -1.16 -9.04
CA LEU A 4 9.39 -2.43 -8.34
C LEU A 4 8.57 -2.20 -7.09
N VAL A 5 7.68 -3.15 -6.77
CA VAL A 5 6.91 -3.13 -5.53
C VAL A 5 7.35 -4.31 -4.68
N GLU A 6 7.80 -4.02 -3.48
CA GLU A 6 8.30 -5.01 -2.54
C GLU A 6 7.54 -4.89 -1.22
N THR A 7 7.48 -5.96 -0.47
CA THR A 7 7.02 -5.92 0.90
C THR A 7 8.22 -5.84 1.83
N LEU A 8 8.04 -5.20 2.99
CA LEU A 8 9.13 -5.06 3.95
C LEU A 8 9.64 -6.43 4.43
N ASP A 9 8.72 -7.34 4.76
CA ASP A 9 9.05 -8.63 5.33
C ASP A 9 7.87 -9.60 5.24
N ASP A 10 8.05 -10.79 5.80
CA ASP A 10 7.03 -11.84 5.81
C ASP A 10 5.77 -11.45 6.57
N THR A 11 5.88 -10.56 7.54
CA THR A 11 4.72 -10.06 8.29
C THR A 11 3.78 -9.31 7.36
N VAL A 12 4.34 -8.46 6.48
CA VAL A 12 3.54 -7.72 5.49
C VAL A 12 2.94 -8.69 4.47
N ASP A 13 3.68 -9.68 4.04
CA ASP A 13 3.17 -10.73 3.14
C ASP A 13 1.96 -11.43 3.74
N ALA A 14 2.03 -11.76 5.03
CA ALA A 14 0.92 -12.39 5.74
C ALA A 14 -0.29 -11.46 5.84
N GLU A 15 -0.07 -10.16 6.01
CA GLU A 15 -1.15 -9.17 6.03
C GLU A 15 -1.89 -9.14 4.69
N ILE A 16 -1.15 -9.24 3.58
CA ILE A 16 -1.77 -9.29 2.25
C ILE A 16 -2.56 -10.58 2.09
N GLU A 17 -1.98 -11.72 2.47
CA GLU A 17 -2.63 -13.02 2.37
C GLU A 17 -3.89 -13.11 3.22
N GLY A 18 -3.95 -12.36 4.34
CA GLY A 18 -5.10 -12.32 5.22
C GLY A 18 -6.25 -11.44 4.74
N LEU A 19 -6.09 -10.71 3.63
CA LEU A 19 -7.16 -9.88 3.09
C LEU A 19 -8.29 -10.74 2.53
N PRO A 20 -9.55 -10.25 2.57
CA PRO A 20 -10.62 -10.88 1.80
C PRO A 20 -10.20 -11.01 0.33
N ALA A 21 -10.56 -12.14 -0.29
CA ALA A 21 -10.05 -12.49 -1.63
C ALA A 21 -10.22 -11.38 -2.67
N GLY A 22 -11.38 -10.73 -2.69
CA GLY A 22 -11.64 -9.65 -3.65
C GLY A 22 -10.75 -8.43 -3.44
N LEU A 23 -10.51 -8.07 -2.18
CA LEU A 23 -9.62 -6.96 -1.84
C LEU A 23 -8.17 -7.30 -2.12
N GLN A 24 -7.78 -8.53 -1.80
CA GLN A 24 -6.42 -9.01 -2.09
C GLN A 24 -6.13 -8.91 -3.58
N ALA A 25 -7.04 -9.38 -4.42
CA ALA A 25 -6.89 -9.35 -5.87
C ALA A 25 -6.74 -7.90 -6.37
N ARG A 26 -7.56 -6.99 -5.85
CA ARG A 26 -7.52 -5.59 -6.27
C ARG A 26 -6.23 -4.90 -5.82
N LEU A 27 -5.76 -5.19 -4.61
CA LEU A 27 -4.50 -4.59 -4.12
C LEU A 27 -3.31 -5.10 -4.94
N VAL A 28 -3.28 -6.41 -5.19
CA VAL A 28 -2.20 -7.01 -6.01
C VAL A 28 -2.20 -6.41 -7.41
N ARG A 29 -3.38 -6.24 -8.01
CA ARG A 29 -3.48 -5.62 -9.32
C ARG A 29 -2.98 -4.17 -9.30
N LEU A 30 -3.28 -3.42 -8.25
CA LEU A 30 -2.77 -2.06 -8.11
C LEU A 30 -1.25 -2.04 -7.99
N MET A 31 -0.69 -3.00 -7.25
CA MET A 31 0.76 -3.16 -7.16
C MET A 31 1.37 -3.45 -8.54
N GLU A 32 0.73 -4.32 -9.32
CA GLU A 32 1.15 -4.61 -10.69
C GLU A 32 1.08 -3.38 -11.59
N MET A 33 0.06 -2.53 -11.41
CA MET A 33 -0.07 -1.29 -12.15
C MET A 33 1.08 -0.33 -11.84
N VAL A 34 1.50 -0.26 -10.57
CA VAL A 34 2.68 0.54 -10.20
C VAL A 34 3.90 0.07 -10.99
N GLU A 35 4.08 -1.23 -11.11
CA GLU A 35 5.23 -1.79 -11.82
C GLU A 35 5.15 -1.60 -13.33
N SER A 36 3.95 -1.67 -13.91
CA SER A 36 3.79 -1.61 -15.37
C SER A 36 3.73 -0.19 -15.91
N VAL A 37 3.00 0.72 -15.23
CA VAL A 37 2.83 2.10 -15.74
C VAL A 37 3.63 3.14 -14.97
N GLY A 38 4.10 2.78 -13.77
CA GLY A 38 4.87 3.70 -12.94
C GLY A 38 4.02 4.38 -11.87
N LEU A 39 4.62 4.55 -10.68
CA LEU A 39 3.93 5.16 -9.55
C LEU A 39 3.51 6.59 -9.85
N ASP A 40 4.32 7.33 -10.60
CA ASP A 40 4.08 8.73 -10.96
C ASP A 40 2.88 8.91 -11.90
N GLN A 41 2.38 7.83 -12.50
CA GLN A 41 1.17 7.85 -13.34
C GLN A 41 -0.10 7.59 -12.55
N LEU A 42 0.01 7.24 -11.27
CA LEU A 42 -1.15 6.93 -10.43
C LEU A 42 -1.45 8.10 -9.51
N HIS A 43 -2.74 8.38 -9.31
CA HIS A 43 -3.24 9.52 -8.54
C HIS A 43 -4.35 9.08 -7.59
N GLU A 44 -4.88 10.02 -6.80
CA GLU A 44 -6.07 9.73 -6.03
C GLU A 44 -7.21 9.29 -6.94
N PRO A 45 -8.05 8.35 -6.51
CA PRO A 45 -8.12 7.78 -5.16
C PRO A 45 -7.18 6.62 -4.88
N HIS A 46 -6.38 6.17 -5.86
CA HIS A 46 -5.55 4.97 -5.71
C HIS A 46 -4.25 5.21 -4.93
N VAL A 47 -3.73 6.42 -4.99
CA VAL A 47 -2.49 6.81 -4.30
C VAL A 47 -2.76 8.07 -3.51
N LYS A 48 -2.40 8.08 -2.23
CA LYS A 48 -2.62 9.23 -1.37
C LYS A 48 -1.41 9.47 -0.47
N HIS A 49 -0.98 10.73 -0.39
CA HIS A 49 0.06 11.13 0.57
C HIS A 49 -0.54 11.21 1.97
N LEU A 50 0.15 10.66 2.95
CA LEU A 50 -0.30 10.68 4.35
C LEU A 50 0.47 11.73 5.15
N GLU A 51 1.75 11.48 5.39
CA GLU A 51 2.61 12.46 6.08
C GLU A 51 4.07 12.11 5.85
N GLY A 52 4.92 13.13 5.74
CA GLY A 52 6.34 12.93 5.52
C GLY A 52 6.60 12.09 4.29
N LYS A 53 7.34 11.00 4.47
CA LYS A 53 7.66 10.06 3.39
C LYS A 53 6.63 8.95 3.25
N LEU A 54 5.59 8.95 4.06
CA LEU A 54 4.60 7.88 4.12
C LEU A 54 3.43 8.16 3.18
N TRP A 55 3.15 7.18 2.31
CA TRP A 55 2.07 7.22 1.33
C TRP A 55 1.20 5.98 1.48
N GLU A 56 0.09 5.96 0.77
CA GLU A 56 -0.89 4.88 0.84
C GLU A 56 -1.38 4.48 -0.54
N LEU A 57 -1.39 3.17 -0.82
CA LEU A 57 -2.12 2.59 -1.95
C LEU A 57 -3.49 2.18 -1.44
N ARG A 58 -4.54 2.51 -2.19
CA ARG A 58 -5.93 2.21 -1.83
C ARG A 58 -6.60 1.37 -2.90
N ALA A 59 -7.06 0.19 -2.51
CA ALA A 59 -7.84 -0.69 -3.38
C ALA A 59 -9.23 -0.86 -2.76
N LYS A 60 -10.27 -0.39 -3.47
CA LYS A 60 -11.65 -0.39 -2.96
C LYS A 60 -12.46 -1.52 -3.55
N ALA A 61 -13.24 -2.17 -2.70
CA ALA A 61 -14.22 -3.18 -3.10
C ALA A 61 -15.41 -3.12 -2.15
N MET A 62 -16.39 -4.00 -2.34
CA MET A 62 -17.57 -4.03 -1.48
C MET A 62 -17.24 -4.31 -0.02
N GLU A 63 -16.21 -5.11 0.22
CA GLU A 63 -15.80 -5.49 1.58
C GLU A 63 -15.13 -4.35 2.36
N GLY A 64 -14.71 -3.29 1.66
CA GLY A 64 -14.05 -2.17 2.29
C GLY A 64 -12.93 -1.63 1.42
N ILE A 65 -11.94 -1.01 2.06
CA ILE A 65 -10.78 -0.45 1.37
C ILE A 65 -9.53 -1.14 1.91
N ALA A 66 -8.83 -1.86 1.04
CA ALA A 66 -7.52 -2.41 1.38
C ALA A 66 -6.49 -1.30 1.23
N ARG A 67 -5.68 -1.08 2.24
CA ARG A 67 -4.70 0.00 2.28
C ARG A 67 -3.30 -0.56 2.50
N GLY A 68 -2.39 -0.18 1.60
CA GLY A 68 -0.98 -0.52 1.74
C GLY A 68 -0.19 0.75 2.01
N LEU A 69 0.30 0.92 3.23
CA LEU A 69 1.14 2.06 3.58
C LEU A 69 2.56 1.78 3.11
N TYR A 70 3.15 2.73 2.40
CA TYR A 70 4.43 2.50 1.74
C TYR A 70 5.33 3.72 1.77
N VAL A 71 6.61 3.47 1.53
CA VAL A 71 7.60 4.50 1.24
C VAL A 71 8.28 4.15 -0.07
N THR A 72 8.89 5.15 -0.71
CA THR A 72 9.72 4.91 -1.88
C THR A 72 11.18 4.99 -1.48
N VAL A 73 11.99 4.16 -2.11
CA VAL A 73 13.43 4.17 -1.90
C VAL A 73 14.13 4.32 -3.25
N THR A 74 15.42 4.60 -3.21
CA THR A 74 16.22 4.82 -4.40
C THR A 74 16.08 3.68 -5.41
N GLY A 75 16.04 4.01 -6.70
CA GLY A 75 15.93 3.01 -7.76
C GLY A 75 14.50 2.67 -8.14
N ARG A 76 13.55 3.56 -7.88
CA ARG A 76 12.12 3.37 -8.19
C ARG A 76 11.56 2.13 -7.53
N ARG A 77 11.77 2.03 -6.23
CA ARG A 77 11.27 0.91 -5.43
C ARG A 77 10.22 1.41 -4.45
N VAL A 78 9.09 0.72 -4.41
CA VAL A 78 8.03 0.92 -3.41
C VAL A 78 8.18 -0.18 -2.38
N VAL A 79 8.29 0.18 -1.11
CA VAL A 79 8.37 -0.80 -0.02
C VAL A 79 7.09 -0.67 0.82
N ILE A 80 6.27 -1.70 0.80
CA ILE A 80 5.03 -1.73 1.57
C ILE A 80 5.35 -2.11 3.02
N LEU A 81 4.91 -1.27 3.94
CA LEU A 81 5.24 -1.39 5.37
C LEU A 81 4.11 -2.02 6.17
N HIS A 82 2.86 -1.83 5.77
CA HIS A 82 1.71 -2.31 6.51
C HIS A 82 0.49 -2.38 5.60
N VAL A 83 -0.27 -3.46 5.68
CA VAL A 83 -1.50 -3.66 4.89
C VAL A 83 -2.64 -3.98 5.84
N PHE A 84 -3.78 -3.32 5.63
CA PHE A 84 -4.97 -3.54 6.46
C PHE A 84 -6.23 -3.14 5.70
N VAL A 85 -7.40 -3.46 6.26
CA VAL A 85 -8.71 -3.12 5.68
C VAL A 85 -9.45 -2.17 6.59
N LYS A 86 -10.01 -1.10 6.01
CA LYS A 86 -10.89 -0.16 6.70
C LYS A 86 -11.98 0.31 5.75
N LYS A 87 -13.17 0.53 6.28
CA LYS A 87 -14.28 1.08 5.48
C LYS A 87 -14.25 2.60 5.45
N SER A 88 -13.75 3.24 6.51
CA SER A 88 -13.70 4.70 6.60
C SER A 88 -12.63 5.27 5.66
N GLN A 89 -12.79 6.52 5.26
CA GLN A 89 -11.83 7.19 4.38
C GLN A 89 -10.54 7.58 5.10
N LYS A 90 -10.62 7.80 6.40
CA LYS A 90 -9.47 8.28 7.17
C LYS A 90 -8.58 7.11 7.61
N THR A 91 -7.27 7.26 7.39
CA THR A 91 -6.28 6.30 7.87
C THR A 91 -6.10 6.44 9.38
N PRO A 92 -6.29 5.35 10.16
CA PRO A 92 -6.16 5.44 11.62
C PRO A 92 -4.74 5.78 12.06
N LYS A 93 -4.65 6.54 13.16
CA LYS A 93 -3.35 6.91 13.71
C LYS A 93 -2.53 5.67 14.10
N SER A 94 -3.18 4.62 14.60
CA SER A 94 -2.49 3.38 14.96
C SER A 94 -1.78 2.74 13.77
N ALA A 95 -2.39 2.80 12.59
CA ALA A 95 -1.79 2.28 11.37
C ALA A 95 -0.58 3.13 10.95
N LEU A 96 -0.72 4.45 11.05
CA LEU A 96 0.39 5.37 10.76
C LEU A 96 1.57 5.11 11.69
N ASP A 97 1.30 4.97 12.98
CA ASP A 97 2.34 4.74 13.99
C ASP A 97 3.06 3.41 13.73
N LEU A 98 2.32 2.36 13.39
CA LEU A 98 2.91 1.06 13.09
C LEU A 98 3.80 1.14 11.85
N ALA A 99 3.32 1.80 10.79
CA ALA A 99 4.11 1.97 9.57
C ALA A 99 5.41 2.73 9.85
N LYS A 100 5.33 3.79 10.66
CA LYS A 100 6.51 4.57 11.04
C LYS A 100 7.51 3.73 11.82
N GLN A 101 7.03 2.87 12.71
CA GLN A 101 7.85 1.96 13.47
C GLN A 101 8.60 1.00 12.56
N ARG A 102 7.89 0.45 11.57
CA ARG A 102 8.45 -0.52 10.62
C ARG A 102 9.43 0.14 9.65
N MET A 103 9.32 1.44 9.47
CA MET A 103 10.15 2.21 8.56
C MET A 103 11.59 2.37 9.06
N LYS A 104 11.82 2.19 10.34
CA LYS A 104 13.14 2.38 10.97
C LYS A 104 14.10 1.22 10.73
#